data_fe9d60fce2981b4791129d210d6cc897
#
_entry.id   fe9d60fce2981b4791129d210d6cc897
#
_cell.length_a   1.000
_cell.length_b   1.000
_cell.length_c   1.000
_cell.angle_alpha   90.00
_cell.angle_beta   90.00
_cell.angle_gamma   90.00
#
_symmetry.space_group_name_H-M   'P 1'
#
loop_
_entity.id
_entity.type
_entity.pdbx_description
1 polymer ?
#
loop_
_entity_poly.entity_id
_entity_poly.type
_entity_poly.pdbx_seq_one_letter_code
_entity_poly.pdbx_strand_id
1 'polypeptide(L)'
;MIGRTLRLLGVGLALAFAAQVPAAQAAETPDTPRVDTCEVKSRPTGKVLQGYWENWDGAANGVHPPFGWVPINDKRIRDHGYNVINAAFPVIRSDGTVLWEDGMDATVKVSTPAEMCDAKANGATLLMSIGGAAAGIDLSSSKVADRFVETVVPILKKYNFDGIDIDIETGLTGSGNINQLSASQSNLIRIIDGVLAKMPSNFGLTMAPETAYVTGGSVTYGSIWGAYLPIIKKYADNGRLWWLNMQYYNGSMYGCSGDSYQAGTVQGFTAQTDCLNKGLVIQGTTIKVPYDKQVPGLPAQPGAGGGYMSPSLVSQAWNKYSGGLKGLMTWSINWDGSRSWSFGNNVKSLQGR
;
A
#
# COMPACT_ATOMS: atom_id res chain seq x y z
N MET A 1 -89.03 -29.71 5.24
CA MET A 1 -89.33 -30.44 6.45
C MET A 1 -88.10 -30.46 7.35
N ILE A 2 -88.29 -29.96 8.57
CA ILE A 2 -87.60 -30.31 9.81
C ILE A 2 -86.03 -30.05 9.77
N GLY A 3 -85.47 -29.20 10.56
CA GLY A 3 -85.86 -28.64 11.84
C GLY A 3 -84.67 -28.79 12.79
N ARG A 4 -84.28 -27.67 13.45
CA ARG A 4 -83.65 -27.58 14.77
C ARG A 4 -82.20 -28.04 14.91
N THR A 5 -81.30 -27.45 15.68
CA THR A 5 -81.45 -26.70 16.95
C THR A 5 -80.18 -25.92 17.24
N LEU A 6 -80.34 -24.72 17.77
CA LEU A 6 -79.34 -23.86 18.36
C LEU A 6 -78.78 -24.49 19.64
N ARG A 7 -77.45 -24.52 19.83
CA ARG A 7 -76.86 -24.56 21.19
C ARG A 7 -75.73 -23.54 21.26
N LEU A 8 -75.94 -22.52 22.04
CA LEU A 8 -74.95 -21.61 22.55
C LEU A 8 -74.05 -22.38 23.52
N LEU A 9 -72.74 -22.28 23.34
CA LEU A 9 -71.77 -22.59 24.40
C LEU A 9 -70.85 -21.37 24.54
N GLY A 10 -70.95 -20.69 25.68
CA GLY A 10 -70.14 -19.57 26.03
C GLY A 10 -68.68 -20.04 26.27
N VAL A 11 -67.78 -19.33 25.65
CA VAL A 11 -66.34 -19.49 25.95
C VAL A 11 -65.88 -18.24 26.68
N GLY A 12 -65.50 -18.45 27.93
CA GLY A 12 -64.95 -17.42 28.81
C GLY A 12 -63.64 -16.87 28.27
N LEU A 13 -63.56 -15.57 28.23
CA LEU A 13 -62.39 -14.81 27.86
C LEU A 13 -61.42 -14.81 29.05
N ALA A 14 -60.38 -15.63 29.03
CA ALA A 14 -59.26 -15.53 29.96
C ALA A 14 -58.31 -14.44 29.47
N LEU A 15 -58.31 -13.29 30.13
CA LEU A 15 -57.33 -12.24 29.97
C LEU A 15 -55.99 -12.68 30.57
N ALA A 16 -55.04 -13.11 29.72
CA ALA A 16 -53.69 -13.30 30.15
C ALA A 16 -52.96 -11.94 30.15
N PHE A 17 -52.65 -11.44 31.32
CA PHE A 17 -51.72 -10.31 31.50
C PHE A 17 -50.34 -10.79 31.20
N ALA A 18 -49.80 -10.47 30.00
CA ALA A 18 -48.39 -10.61 29.70
C ALA A 18 -47.65 -9.47 30.42
N ALA A 19 -46.88 -9.82 31.46
CA ALA A 19 -45.92 -8.88 32.06
C ALA A 19 -44.85 -8.56 31.04
N GLN A 20 -44.82 -7.35 30.53
CA GLN A 20 -43.71 -6.81 29.73
C GLN A 20 -42.51 -6.62 30.67
N VAL A 21 -41.51 -7.47 30.52
CA VAL A 21 -40.18 -7.25 31.10
C VAL A 21 -39.56 -6.08 30.32
N PRO A 22 -39.15 -4.98 30.97
CA PRO A 22 -38.46 -3.92 30.28
C PRO A 22 -37.14 -4.49 29.75
N ALA A 23 -36.90 -4.35 28.42
CA ALA A 23 -35.61 -4.65 27.85
C ALA A 23 -34.56 -3.79 28.56
N ALA A 24 -33.58 -4.45 29.19
CA ALA A 24 -32.42 -3.76 29.73
C ALA A 24 -31.74 -3.02 28.55
N GLN A 25 -31.78 -1.69 28.58
CA GLN A 25 -30.93 -0.87 27.74
C GLN A 25 -29.51 -1.25 28.08
N ALA A 26 -28.80 -1.79 27.10
CA ALA A 26 -27.36 -1.96 27.19
C ALA A 26 -26.78 -0.57 27.50
N ALA A 27 -26.12 -0.44 28.64
CA ALA A 27 -25.39 0.77 28.98
C ALA A 27 -24.37 1.01 27.86
N GLU A 28 -24.51 2.12 27.14
CA GLU A 28 -23.46 2.60 26.24
C GLU A 28 -22.19 2.76 27.08
N THR A 29 -21.16 1.99 26.74
CA THR A 29 -19.83 2.21 27.31
C THR A 29 -19.43 3.64 27.00
N PRO A 30 -18.90 4.40 27.97
CA PRO A 30 -18.48 5.78 27.71
C PRO A 30 -17.50 5.79 26.54
N ASP A 31 -17.83 6.58 25.54
CA ASP A 31 -17.00 6.81 24.35
C ASP A 31 -15.61 7.26 24.84
N THR A 32 -14.63 6.39 24.73
CA THR A 32 -13.24 6.76 25.03
C THR A 32 -12.90 7.89 24.08
N PRO A 33 -12.38 9.04 24.54
CA PRO A 33 -12.06 10.15 23.66
C PRO A 33 -11.18 9.67 22.51
N ARG A 34 -11.65 9.84 21.28
CA ARG A 34 -10.86 9.46 20.10
C ARG A 34 -9.61 10.34 20.03
N VAL A 35 -8.45 9.71 19.97
CA VAL A 35 -7.17 10.41 19.85
C VAL A 35 -6.97 10.77 18.39
N ASP A 36 -7.03 12.07 18.07
CA ASP A 36 -6.87 12.58 16.70
C ASP A 36 -5.40 12.85 16.31
N THR A 37 -4.48 12.77 17.27
CA THR A 37 -3.04 13.01 17.05
C THR A 37 -2.23 11.91 17.72
N CYS A 38 -1.30 11.36 16.99
CA CYS A 38 -0.38 10.33 17.47
C CYS A 38 1.00 10.50 16.83
N GLU A 39 2.03 9.98 17.52
CA GLU A 39 3.40 10.16 17.10
C GLU A 39 3.73 9.42 15.80
N VAL A 40 4.72 9.94 15.06
CA VAL A 40 5.32 9.29 13.91
C VAL A 40 6.11 8.07 14.38
N LYS A 41 5.80 6.91 13.81
CA LYS A 41 6.52 5.67 14.08
C LYS A 41 7.84 5.62 13.32
N SER A 42 8.83 5.04 13.95
CA SER A 42 10.09 4.69 13.28
C SER A 42 9.94 3.45 12.41
N ARG A 43 10.94 3.18 11.58
CA ARG A 43 11.00 2.00 10.73
C ARG A 43 10.71 0.72 11.53
N PRO A 44 9.78 -0.11 11.09
CA PRO A 44 9.51 -1.41 11.72
C PRO A 44 10.78 -2.28 11.75
N THR A 45 11.06 -2.88 12.91
CA THR A 45 12.25 -3.74 13.11
C THR A 45 12.01 -5.18 12.65
N GLY A 46 10.77 -5.68 12.76
CA GLY A 46 10.39 -7.02 12.34
C GLY A 46 10.12 -7.15 10.85
N LYS A 47 9.63 -8.33 10.46
CA LYS A 47 9.14 -8.59 9.10
C LYS A 47 7.90 -7.75 8.81
N VAL A 48 7.76 -7.33 7.55
CA VAL A 48 6.62 -6.54 7.10
C VAL A 48 5.80 -7.29 6.05
N LEU A 49 4.49 -7.17 6.18
CA LEU A 49 3.55 -7.39 5.10
C LEU A 49 2.94 -6.04 4.79
N GLN A 50 3.40 -5.46 3.69
CA GLN A 50 2.99 -4.17 3.19
C GLN A 50 1.86 -4.35 2.18
N GLY A 51 0.77 -3.61 2.34
CA GLY A 51 -0.34 -3.65 1.41
C GLY A 51 -0.85 -2.27 1.06
N TYR A 52 -1.33 -2.13 -0.17
CA TYR A 52 -2.02 -0.93 -0.60
C TYR A 52 -3.47 -0.97 -0.14
N TRP A 53 -3.88 0.04 0.63
CA TRP A 53 -5.26 0.30 0.99
C TRP A 53 -5.85 1.28 -0.02
N GLU A 54 -6.89 0.85 -0.72
CA GLU A 54 -7.55 1.64 -1.74
C GLU A 54 -8.60 2.55 -1.10
N ASN A 55 -8.51 3.85 -1.34
CA ASN A 55 -9.44 4.85 -0.80
C ASN A 55 -10.74 5.00 -1.60
N TRP A 56 -11.01 4.07 -2.51
CA TRP A 56 -12.24 4.06 -3.33
C TRP A 56 -13.00 2.74 -3.17
N ASP A 57 -14.28 2.75 -3.57
CA ASP A 57 -15.09 1.55 -3.65
C ASP A 57 -14.90 0.88 -5.02
N GLY A 58 -14.08 -0.14 -5.08
CA GLY A 58 -13.83 -0.89 -6.31
C GLY A 58 -15.06 -1.60 -6.86
N ALA A 59 -16.03 -1.94 -6.02
CA ALA A 59 -17.30 -2.52 -6.48
C ALA A 59 -18.10 -1.54 -7.34
N ALA A 60 -18.01 -0.23 -7.04
CA ALA A 60 -18.71 0.80 -7.81
C ALA A 60 -18.05 1.10 -9.15
N ASN A 61 -16.72 1.02 -9.23
CA ASN A 61 -15.95 1.34 -10.45
C ASN A 61 -15.35 0.11 -11.16
N GLY A 62 -15.57 -1.09 -10.62
CA GLY A 62 -15.12 -2.34 -11.25
C GLY A 62 -13.62 -2.61 -11.19
N VAL A 63 -12.87 -1.89 -10.36
CA VAL A 63 -11.40 -2.03 -10.26
C VAL A 63 -10.99 -3.33 -9.55
N HIS A 64 -11.78 -3.79 -8.60
CA HIS A 64 -11.60 -5.10 -7.94
C HIS A 64 -12.97 -5.77 -7.72
N PRO A 65 -13.01 -7.08 -7.42
CA PRO A 65 -14.26 -7.72 -7.01
C PRO A 65 -14.89 -7.01 -5.80
N PRO A 66 -16.22 -7.10 -5.61
CA PRO A 66 -16.91 -6.40 -4.54
C PRO A 66 -16.29 -6.65 -3.17
N PHE A 67 -15.87 -5.59 -2.52
CA PHE A 67 -15.37 -5.60 -1.15
C PHE A 67 -15.93 -4.42 -0.34
N GLY A 68 -16.31 -3.36 -1.02
CA GLY A 68 -16.78 -2.11 -0.43
C GLY A 68 -15.64 -1.22 0.07
N TRP A 69 -16.00 -0.02 0.46
CA TRP A 69 -15.07 0.86 1.17
C TRP A 69 -14.96 0.44 2.64
N VAL A 70 -13.74 0.36 3.16
CA VAL A 70 -13.47 0.08 4.57
C VAL A 70 -12.49 1.11 5.13
N PRO A 71 -12.60 1.51 6.41
CA PRO A 71 -11.61 2.38 7.03
C PRO A 71 -10.27 1.68 7.16
N ILE A 72 -9.18 2.47 7.21
CA ILE A 72 -7.82 1.94 7.27
C ILE A 72 -7.53 1.13 8.54
N ASN A 73 -8.30 1.38 9.61
CA ASN A 73 -8.24 0.66 10.89
C ASN A 73 -9.16 -0.57 10.94
N ASP A 74 -9.77 -0.99 9.82
CA ASP A 74 -10.58 -2.21 9.80
C ASP A 74 -9.74 -3.38 10.34
N LYS A 75 -10.26 -4.04 11.38
CA LYS A 75 -9.53 -5.08 12.10
C LYS A 75 -9.11 -6.25 11.22
N ARG A 76 -9.86 -6.52 10.12
CA ARG A 76 -9.54 -7.60 9.17
C ARG A 76 -8.18 -7.39 8.52
N ILE A 77 -7.79 -6.14 8.27
CA ILE A 77 -6.48 -5.81 7.69
C ILE A 77 -5.36 -6.34 8.60
N ARG A 78 -5.42 -6.00 9.88
CA ARG A 78 -4.45 -6.49 10.87
C ARG A 78 -4.54 -8.00 11.07
N ASP A 79 -5.77 -8.51 11.20
CA ASP A 79 -5.99 -9.92 11.52
C ASP A 79 -5.41 -10.86 10.45
N HIS A 80 -5.36 -10.38 9.20
CA HIS A 80 -4.76 -11.09 8.06
C HIS A 80 -3.29 -10.72 7.79
N GLY A 81 -2.63 -10.03 8.73
CA GLY A 81 -1.18 -9.91 8.78
C GLY A 81 -0.59 -8.61 8.24
N TYR A 82 -1.39 -7.70 7.71
CA TYR A 82 -0.90 -6.43 7.21
C TYR A 82 -0.46 -5.53 8.38
N ASN A 83 0.81 -5.15 8.41
CA ASN A 83 1.39 -4.29 9.43
C ASN A 83 2.07 -3.03 8.87
N VAL A 84 2.15 -2.90 7.56
CA VAL A 84 2.48 -1.66 6.85
C VAL A 84 1.41 -1.41 5.81
N ILE A 85 0.81 -0.25 5.84
CA ILE A 85 -0.31 0.10 4.97
C ILE A 85 0.04 1.34 4.17
N ASN A 86 0.02 1.19 2.84
CA ASN A 86 0.15 2.29 1.91
C ASN A 86 -1.24 2.84 1.59
N ALA A 87 -1.53 4.06 2.04
CA ALA A 87 -2.78 4.74 1.70
C ALA A 87 -2.72 5.24 0.25
N ALA A 88 -3.55 4.68 -0.61
CA ALA A 88 -3.56 4.91 -2.04
C ALA A 88 -4.91 5.49 -2.49
N PHE A 89 -4.94 6.61 -3.16
CA PHE A 89 -3.92 7.59 -3.46
C PHE A 89 -4.46 9.00 -3.21
N PRO A 90 -3.63 10.01 -2.90
CA PRO A 90 -4.08 11.40 -2.92
C PRO A 90 -4.37 11.83 -4.36
N VAL A 91 -5.25 12.79 -4.53
CA VAL A 91 -5.40 13.48 -5.81
C VAL A 91 -4.32 14.56 -5.93
N ILE A 92 -3.64 14.60 -7.07
CA ILE A 92 -2.59 15.57 -7.37
C ILE A 92 -3.04 16.40 -8.57
N ARG A 93 -3.22 17.70 -8.37
CA ARG A 93 -3.59 18.61 -9.44
C ARG A 93 -2.40 18.93 -10.35
N SER A 94 -2.68 19.46 -11.53
CA SER A 94 -1.64 19.81 -12.51
C SER A 94 -0.63 20.85 -12.01
N ASP A 95 -1.00 21.69 -11.06
CA ASP A 95 -0.11 22.66 -10.41
C ASP A 95 0.72 22.06 -9.25
N GLY A 96 0.53 20.78 -8.93
CA GLY A 96 1.17 20.10 -7.82
C GLY A 96 0.37 20.10 -6.51
N THR A 97 -0.78 20.76 -6.45
CA THR A 97 -1.62 20.79 -5.24
C THR A 97 -2.13 19.37 -4.93
N VAL A 98 -1.91 18.94 -3.69
CA VAL A 98 -2.35 17.64 -3.19
C VAL A 98 -3.65 17.76 -2.42
N LEU A 99 -4.59 16.85 -2.69
CA LEU A 99 -5.84 16.70 -1.96
C LEU A 99 -5.88 15.34 -1.27
N TRP A 100 -6.39 15.33 -0.03
CA TRP A 100 -6.68 14.13 0.73
C TRP A 100 -7.94 14.38 1.56
N GLU A 101 -9.09 14.14 0.97
CA GLU A 101 -10.41 14.41 1.57
C GLU A 101 -11.50 13.58 0.89
N ASP A 102 -12.62 13.39 1.58
CA ASP A 102 -13.79 12.70 1.03
C ASP A 102 -14.31 13.43 -0.20
N GLY A 103 -14.61 12.66 -1.25
CA GLY A 103 -15.17 13.21 -2.49
C GLY A 103 -14.17 14.00 -3.35
N MET A 104 -12.86 13.94 -3.06
CA MET A 104 -11.85 14.55 -3.94
C MET A 104 -11.83 13.91 -5.33
N ASP A 105 -12.32 12.68 -5.46
CA ASP A 105 -12.64 11.99 -6.69
C ASP A 105 -13.89 11.11 -6.46
N ALA A 106 -14.47 10.56 -7.52
CA ALA A 106 -15.66 9.72 -7.46
C ALA A 106 -15.44 8.50 -6.54
N THR A 107 -16.38 8.24 -5.65
CA THR A 107 -16.39 7.13 -4.68
C THR A 107 -15.25 7.15 -3.64
N VAL A 108 -14.38 8.15 -3.67
CA VAL A 108 -13.22 8.25 -2.79
C VAL A 108 -13.63 8.74 -1.40
N LYS A 109 -13.13 8.04 -0.38
CA LYS A 109 -13.18 8.44 1.02
C LYS A 109 -11.82 8.23 1.67
N VAL A 110 -11.51 9.06 2.65
CA VAL A 110 -10.29 8.95 3.45
C VAL A 110 -10.64 8.57 4.89
N SER A 111 -9.75 7.84 5.55
CA SER A 111 -9.90 7.58 6.98
C SER A 111 -9.64 8.85 7.77
N THR A 112 -10.36 9.01 8.88
CA THR A 112 -10.17 10.16 9.78
C THR A 112 -8.83 10.11 10.50
N PRO A 113 -8.30 11.25 11.02
CA PRO A 113 -7.10 11.23 11.85
C PRO A 113 -7.18 10.28 13.04
N ALA A 114 -8.35 10.14 13.65
CA ALA A 114 -8.58 9.19 14.75
C ALA A 114 -8.48 7.73 14.29
N GLU A 115 -9.07 7.38 13.15
CA GLU A 115 -8.95 6.04 12.56
C GLU A 115 -7.50 5.70 12.20
N MET A 116 -6.74 6.69 11.73
CA MET A 116 -5.30 6.55 11.48
C MET A 116 -4.54 6.22 12.77
N CYS A 117 -4.79 6.96 13.85
CA CYS A 117 -4.18 6.70 15.15
C CYS A 117 -4.60 5.35 15.73
N ASP A 118 -5.85 4.94 15.56
CA ASP A 118 -6.33 3.62 15.99
C ASP A 118 -5.61 2.50 15.24
N ALA A 119 -5.46 2.60 13.93
CA ALA A 119 -4.68 1.64 13.14
C ALA A 119 -3.23 1.53 13.65
N LYS A 120 -2.60 2.66 13.95
CA LYS A 120 -1.23 2.72 14.48
C LYS A 120 -1.12 2.12 15.88
N ALA A 121 -2.07 2.38 16.75
CA ALA A 121 -2.14 1.78 18.09
C ALA A 121 -2.29 0.25 18.03
N ASN A 122 -2.94 -0.24 16.98
CA ASN A 122 -3.11 -1.67 16.69
C ASN A 122 -1.95 -2.29 15.85
N GLY A 123 -0.82 -1.62 15.76
CA GLY A 123 0.41 -2.17 15.19
C GLY A 123 0.72 -1.76 13.75
N ALA A 124 -0.17 -1.04 13.06
CA ALA A 124 0.09 -0.58 11.70
C ALA A 124 1.12 0.54 11.65
N THR A 125 1.92 0.56 10.59
CA THR A 125 2.70 1.70 10.12
C THR A 125 2.04 2.23 8.85
N LEU A 126 1.78 3.53 8.79
CA LEU A 126 0.96 4.13 7.75
C LEU A 126 1.80 5.03 6.84
N LEU A 127 1.84 4.70 5.55
CA LEU A 127 2.54 5.48 4.53
C LEU A 127 1.52 6.07 3.56
N MET A 128 1.72 7.32 3.14
CA MET A 128 0.99 7.87 2.00
C MET A 128 1.71 7.44 0.72
N SER A 129 1.03 6.72 -0.15
CA SER A 129 1.57 6.38 -1.46
C SER A 129 1.29 7.50 -2.46
N ILE A 130 2.31 7.89 -3.20
CA ILE A 130 2.30 9.04 -4.10
C ILE A 130 2.49 8.55 -5.52
N GLY A 131 1.47 8.74 -6.35
CA GLY A 131 1.49 8.32 -7.73
C GLY A 131 0.42 7.29 -8.06
N GLY A 132 0.85 6.08 -8.42
CA GLY A 132 0.01 5.04 -9.00
C GLY A 132 -0.19 5.23 -10.50
N ALA A 133 -0.90 4.29 -11.13
CA ALA A 133 -1.06 4.24 -12.59
C ALA A 133 -1.78 5.46 -13.19
N ALA A 134 -2.64 6.12 -12.42
CA ALA A 134 -3.50 7.19 -12.91
C ALA A 134 -3.15 8.59 -12.38
N ALA A 135 -2.24 8.71 -11.41
CA ALA A 135 -1.95 9.95 -10.71
C ALA A 135 -0.48 10.35 -10.82
N GLY A 136 -0.11 10.91 -11.97
CA GLY A 136 1.23 11.45 -12.20
C GLY A 136 1.41 12.84 -11.59
N ILE A 137 2.69 13.22 -11.38
CA ILE A 137 3.13 14.59 -11.07
C ILE A 137 3.89 15.10 -12.28
N ASP A 138 3.71 16.36 -12.64
CA ASP A 138 4.57 16.99 -13.64
C ASP A 138 5.98 17.20 -13.08
N LEU A 139 6.83 16.22 -13.26
CA LEU A 139 8.21 16.23 -12.79
C LEU A 139 9.14 17.10 -13.67
N SER A 140 8.64 17.72 -14.75
CA SER A 140 9.41 18.68 -15.54
C SER A 140 9.50 20.07 -14.87
N SER A 141 8.64 20.34 -13.89
CA SER A 141 8.48 21.65 -13.27
C SER A 141 8.89 21.64 -11.80
N SER A 142 9.90 22.45 -11.45
CA SER A 142 10.28 22.68 -10.06
C SER A 142 9.20 23.42 -9.25
N LYS A 143 8.38 24.25 -9.91
CA LYS A 143 7.24 24.93 -9.25
C LYS A 143 6.18 23.91 -8.81
N VAL A 144 5.88 22.92 -9.67
CA VAL A 144 4.97 21.83 -9.33
C VAL A 144 5.53 20.99 -8.17
N ALA A 145 6.83 20.70 -8.20
CA ALA A 145 7.49 20.00 -7.10
C ALA A 145 7.39 20.77 -5.77
N ASP A 146 7.62 22.08 -5.78
CA ASP A 146 7.52 22.91 -4.59
C ASP A 146 6.07 22.99 -4.07
N ARG A 147 5.11 23.16 -4.97
CA ARG A 147 3.69 23.17 -4.61
C ARG A 147 3.24 21.84 -4.01
N PHE A 148 3.73 20.73 -4.57
CA PHE A 148 3.47 19.41 -4.00
C PHE A 148 3.95 19.32 -2.55
N VAL A 149 5.18 19.69 -2.27
CA VAL A 149 5.74 19.68 -0.90
C VAL A 149 4.96 20.59 0.03
N GLU A 150 4.63 21.80 -0.42
CA GLU A 150 3.86 22.79 0.37
C GLU A 150 2.49 22.22 0.80
N THR A 151 1.82 21.50 -0.08
CA THR A 151 0.46 21.03 0.16
C THR A 151 0.38 19.64 0.78
N VAL A 152 1.33 18.74 0.51
CA VAL A 152 1.32 17.40 1.09
C VAL A 152 1.75 17.38 2.56
N VAL A 153 2.71 18.18 2.96
CA VAL A 153 3.25 18.16 4.34
C VAL A 153 2.18 18.45 5.40
N PRO A 154 1.31 19.44 5.27
CA PRO A 154 0.19 19.63 6.20
C PRO A 154 -0.74 18.42 6.30
N ILE A 155 -0.99 17.74 5.16
CA ILE A 155 -1.82 16.53 5.11
C ILE A 155 -1.14 15.40 5.88
N LEU A 156 0.14 15.15 5.61
CA LEU A 156 0.91 14.10 6.30
C LEU A 156 0.88 14.27 7.83
N LYS A 157 0.99 15.52 8.30
CA LYS A 157 0.91 15.84 9.73
C LYS A 157 -0.49 15.65 10.29
N LYS A 158 -1.52 16.21 9.62
CA LYS A 158 -2.92 16.13 10.05
C LYS A 158 -3.41 14.69 10.17
N TYR A 159 -3.05 13.85 9.21
CA TYR A 159 -3.50 12.46 9.15
C TYR A 159 -2.51 11.46 9.78
N ASN A 160 -1.51 11.94 10.50
CA ASN A 160 -0.60 11.11 11.30
C ASN A 160 0.16 10.04 10.51
N PHE A 161 0.54 10.33 9.28
CA PHE A 161 1.35 9.42 8.48
C PHE A 161 2.74 9.22 9.07
N ASP A 162 3.29 8.02 8.93
CA ASP A 162 4.62 7.62 9.39
C ASP A 162 5.69 7.76 8.31
N GLY A 163 5.28 7.91 7.07
CA GLY A 163 6.17 8.02 5.92
C GLY A 163 5.44 8.24 4.62
N ILE A 164 6.22 8.30 3.54
CA ILE A 164 5.75 8.32 2.16
C ILE A 164 6.29 7.11 1.41
N ASP A 165 5.49 6.64 0.48
CA ASP A 165 5.83 5.62 -0.50
C ASP A 165 5.81 6.26 -1.90
N ILE A 166 6.87 6.10 -2.67
CA ILE A 166 6.98 6.70 -4.00
C ILE A 166 6.58 5.66 -5.04
N ASP A 167 5.41 5.84 -5.61
CA ASP A 167 4.81 4.97 -6.64
C ASP A 167 4.61 5.73 -7.96
N ILE A 168 5.65 6.44 -8.40
CA ILE A 168 5.63 7.19 -9.65
C ILE A 168 5.84 6.22 -10.82
N GLU A 169 4.81 6.09 -11.66
CA GLU A 169 4.79 5.16 -12.80
C GLU A 169 4.86 5.88 -14.15
N THR A 170 4.80 7.21 -14.16
CA THR A 170 4.85 8.03 -15.37
C THR A 170 5.67 9.32 -15.14
N GLY A 171 6.26 9.85 -16.20
CA GLY A 171 6.92 11.15 -16.18
C GLY A 171 8.34 11.15 -15.58
N LEU A 172 8.84 10.02 -15.09
CA LEU A 172 10.23 9.88 -14.65
C LEU A 172 11.08 9.24 -15.73
N THR A 173 12.15 9.92 -16.11
CA THR A 173 13.08 9.43 -17.14
C THR A 173 14.52 9.64 -16.73
N GLY A 174 15.39 8.68 -17.08
CA GLY A 174 16.84 8.81 -16.92
C GLY A 174 17.46 9.63 -18.04
N SER A 175 18.60 10.26 -17.76
CA SER A 175 19.33 11.10 -18.72
C SER A 175 20.13 10.31 -19.79
N GLY A 176 20.29 8.98 -19.59
CA GLY A 176 21.23 8.17 -20.38
C GLY A 176 22.65 8.11 -19.78
N ASN A 177 22.93 8.94 -18.79
CA ASN A 177 24.17 8.93 -18.02
C ASN A 177 23.83 8.79 -16.53
N ILE A 178 24.25 7.70 -15.90
CA ILE A 178 23.92 7.39 -14.48
C ILE A 178 24.45 8.45 -13.50
N ASN A 179 25.49 9.15 -13.86
CA ASN A 179 26.11 10.19 -13.04
C ASN A 179 25.50 11.59 -13.28
N GLN A 180 24.48 11.70 -14.14
CA GLN A 180 23.83 12.96 -14.46
C GLN A 180 22.32 12.81 -14.30
N LEU A 181 21.74 13.59 -13.41
CA LEU A 181 20.30 13.58 -13.20
C LEU A 181 19.57 14.30 -14.34
N SER A 182 18.46 13.72 -14.78
CA SER A 182 17.49 14.43 -15.62
C SER A 182 16.72 15.46 -14.81
N ALA A 183 15.95 16.32 -15.47
CA ALA A 183 15.06 17.27 -14.80
C ALA A 183 14.02 16.54 -13.94
N SER A 184 13.41 15.46 -14.47
CA SER A 184 12.40 14.69 -13.72
C SER A 184 12.98 13.99 -12.49
N GLN A 185 14.17 13.44 -12.59
CA GLN A 185 14.88 12.86 -11.46
C GLN A 185 15.22 13.91 -10.40
N SER A 186 15.73 15.07 -10.82
CA SER A 186 16.05 16.19 -9.92
C SER A 186 14.79 16.71 -9.20
N ASN A 187 13.67 16.82 -9.89
CA ASN A 187 12.42 17.29 -9.29
C ASN A 187 11.80 16.25 -8.35
N LEU A 188 11.91 14.95 -8.64
CA LEU A 188 11.47 13.93 -7.69
C LEU A 188 12.33 13.93 -6.42
N ILE A 189 13.63 14.08 -6.54
CA ILE A 189 14.53 14.27 -5.39
C ILE A 189 14.16 15.52 -4.61
N ARG A 190 13.85 16.63 -5.29
CA ARG A 190 13.39 17.88 -4.66
C ARG A 190 12.11 17.67 -3.83
N ILE A 191 11.17 16.88 -4.33
CA ILE A 191 9.95 16.50 -3.60
C ILE A 191 10.31 15.68 -2.35
N ILE A 192 11.08 14.61 -2.50
CA ILE A 192 11.44 13.72 -1.39
C ILE A 192 12.23 14.48 -0.32
N ASP A 193 13.29 15.19 -0.70
CA ASP A 193 14.09 15.98 0.24
C ASP A 193 13.25 17.06 0.93
N GLY A 194 12.37 17.72 0.18
CA GLY A 194 11.48 18.76 0.71
C GLY A 194 10.49 18.22 1.75
N VAL A 195 9.92 17.04 1.53
CA VAL A 195 9.04 16.38 2.51
C VAL A 195 9.84 15.95 3.73
N LEU A 196 10.94 15.23 3.53
CA LEU A 196 11.75 14.70 4.62
C LEU A 196 12.31 15.80 5.52
N ALA A 197 12.67 16.97 4.96
CA ALA A 197 13.17 18.12 5.73
C ALA A 197 12.12 18.76 6.65
N LYS A 198 10.83 18.59 6.33
CA LYS A 198 9.70 19.18 7.07
C LYS A 198 8.99 18.21 8.02
N MET A 199 9.39 16.95 8.00
CA MET A 199 8.85 15.88 8.84
C MET A 199 9.90 15.47 9.90
N PRO A 200 9.48 14.77 10.97
CA PRO A 200 10.41 14.22 11.97
C PRO A 200 11.50 13.34 11.35
N SER A 201 12.66 13.27 11.97
CA SER A 201 13.83 12.56 11.45
C SER A 201 13.61 11.04 11.25
N ASN A 202 12.65 10.47 11.97
CA ASN A 202 12.25 9.06 11.85
C ASN A 202 11.16 8.81 10.80
N PHE A 203 10.68 9.86 10.11
CA PHE A 203 9.69 9.73 9.05
C PHE A 203 10.22 8.88 7.89
N GLY A 204 9.40 7.94 7.42
CA GLY A 204 9.81 6.88 6.51
C GLY A 204 9.77 7.25 5.03
N LEU A 205 10.59 6.53 4.28
CA LEU A 205 10.61 6.57 2.82
C LEU A 205 10.69 5.14 2.27
N THR A 206 9.73 4.78 1.45
CA THR A 206 9.73 3.56 0.63
C THR A 206 9.50 3.91 -0.83
N MET A 207 9.81 3.00 -1.73
CA MET A 207 9.62 3.20 -3.17
C MET A 207 9.08 1.93 -3.81
N ALA A 208 8.10 2.09 -4.71
CA ALA A 208 7.40 1.00 -5.39
C ALA A 208 7.54 1.07 -6.93
N PRO A 209 8.75 1.19 -7.48
CA PRO A 209 8.93 1.28 -8.92
C PRO A 209 8.55 -0.03 -9.62
N GLU A 210 8.11 0.08 -10.87
CA GLU A 210 8.06 -1.04 -11.79
C GLU A 210 9.48 -1.54 -12.14
N THR A 211 9.58 -2.77 -12.58
CA THR A 211 10.88 -3.45 -12.83
C THR A 211 11.71 -2.77 -13.91
N ALA A 212 11.09 -2.25 -14.97
CA ALA A 212 11.78 -1.51 -16.02
C ALA A 212 12.56 -0.30 -15.49
N TYR A 213 12.00 0.37 -14.47
CA TYR A 213 12.61 1.56 -13.88
C TYR A 213 13.79 1.25 -12.93
N VAL A 214 14.04 -0.01 -12.60
CA VAL A 214 15.12 -0.46 -11.70
C VAL A 214 16.03 -1.45 -12.42
N THR A 215 15.74 -2.75 -12.31
CA THR A 215 16.57 -3.80 -12.89
C THR A 215 16.55 -3.79 -14.44
N GLY A 216 15.51 -3.23 -15.05
CA GLY A 216 15.49 -2.93 -16.48
C GLY A 216 16.63 -2.03 -16.95
N GLY A 217 17.26 -1.28 -16.04
CA GLY A 217 18.49 -0.53 -16.32
C GLY A 217 19.68 -1.40 -16.75
N SER A 218 19.62 -2.70 -16.47
CA SER A 218 20.64 -3.66 -16.96
C SER A 218 20.57 -3.90 -18.48
N VAL A 219 19.39 -3.67 -19.08
CA VAL A 219 19.20 -3.78 -20.54
C VAL A 219 19.76 -2.55 -21.23
N THR A 220 19.38 -1.38 -20.75
CA THR A 220 19.85 -0.07 -21.18
C THR A 220 19.59 0.94 -20.08
N TYR A 221 20.33 2.05 -20.05
CA TYR A 221 20.05 3.13 -19.11
C TYR A 221 19.63 4.39 -19.86
N GLY A 222 18.44 4.89 -19.54
CA GLY A 222 17.84 6.08 -20.15
C GLY A 222 16.35 5.90 -20.40
N SER A 223 15.62 7.01 -20.64
CA SER A 223 14.16 6.99 -20.66
C SER A 223 13.62 6.36 -19.37
N ILE A 224 12.67 5.44 -19.43
CA ILE A 224 12.14 4.75 -18.25
C ILE A 224 13.13 3.74 -17.65
N TRP A 225 14.03 3.21 -18.46
CA TRP A 225 14.94 2.11 -18.10
C TRP A 225 15.97 2.53 -17.05
N GLY A 226 15.77 2.03 -15.85
CA GLY A 226 16.62 2.36 -14.71
C GLY A 226 16.42 3.77 -14.13
N ALA A 227 15.34 4.47 -14.48
CA ALA A 227 15.14 5.88 -14.09
C ALA A 227 15.08 6.10 -12.56
N TYR A 228 14.70 5.10 -11.77
CA TYR A 228 14.76 5.17 -10.30
C TYR A 228 16.15 4.95 -9.72
N LEU A 229 17.09 4.39 -10.46
CA LEU A 229 18.38 3.94 -9.90
C LEU A 229 19.17 5.03 -9.19
N PRO A 230 19.35 6.26 -9.73
CA PRO A 230 20.05 7.32 -9.01
C PRO A 230 19.35 7.73 -7.72
N ILE A 231 18.02 7.66 -7.70
CA ILE A 231 17.19 8.04 -6.56
C ILE A 231 17.29 6.97 -5.48
N ILE A 232 17.16 5.70 -5.83
CA ILE A 232 17.36 4.56 -4.92
C ILE A 232 18.75 4.65 -4.31
N LYS A 233 19.80 4.84 -5.12
CA LYS A 233 21.16 4.96 -4.66
C LYS A 233 21.34 6.07 -3.63
N LYS A 234 20.83 7.28 -3.93
CA LYS A 234 20.92 8.43 -3.01
C LYS A 234 20.38 8.09 -1.62
N TYR A 235 19.16 7.54 -1.56
CA TYR A 235 18.49 7.30 -0.28
C TYR A 235 18.91 5.98 0.40
N ALA A 236 19.42 5.02 -0.35
CA ALA A 236 20.09 3.85 0.22
C ALA A 236 21.44 4.25 0.88
N ASP A 237 22.24 5.05 0.19
CA ASP A 237 23.56 5.48 0.66
C ASP A 237 23.46 6.41 1.88
N ASN A 238 22.48 7.28 1.95
CA ASN A 238 22.29 8.19 3.09
C ASN A 238 21.45 7.60 4.23
N GLY A 239 21.02 6.34 4.11
CA GLY A 239 20.30 5.63 5.15
C GLY A 239 18.81 6.00 5.29
N ARG A 240 18.25 6.86 4.42
CA ARG A 240 16.87 7.30 4.51
C ARG A 240 15.88 6.31 3.90
N LEU A 241 16.29 5.48 2.95
CA LEU A 241 15.43 4.44 2.38
C LEU A 241 15.15 3.35 3.41
N TRP A 242 13.90 3.21 3.81
CA TRP A 242 13.49 2.12 4.68
C TRP A 242 13.63 0.79 3.96
N TRP A 243 13.03 0.69 2.78
CA TRP A 243 13.14 -0.45 1.86
C TRP A 243 12.60 -0.10 0.48
N LEU A 244 12.91 -0.98 -0.47
CA LEU A 244 12.39 -0.97 -1.83
C LEU A 244 11.29 -2.02 -1.94
N ASN A 245 10.06 -1.60 -2.26
CA ASN A 245 8.92 -2.47 -2.51
C ASN A 245 8.58 -2.50 -4.00
N MET A 246 9.54 -2.94 -4.82
CA MET A 246 9.44 -2.99 -6.28
C MET A 246 8.28 -3.88 -6.73
N GLN A 247 7.58 -3.46 -7.78
CA GLN A 247 6.46 -4.18 -8.37
C GLN A 247 6.96 -5.34 -9.25
N TYR A 248 6.85 -6.58 -8.76
CA TYR A 248 7.25 -7.79 -9.50
C TYR A 248 6.09 -8.34 -10.33
N TYR A 249 5.39 -7.45 -11.04
CA TYR A 249 4.22 -7.76 -11.86
C TYR A 249 4.06 -6.74 -13.00
N ASN A 250 3.14 -6.99 -13.92
CA ASN A 250 2.80 -6.15 -15.07
C ASN A 250 3.93 -5.90 -16.09
N GLY A 251 5.05 -6.57 -15.98
CA GLY A 251 6.19 -6.40 -16.88
C GLY A 251 7.12 -7.59 -16.82
N SER A 252 8.23 -7.51 -17.55
CA SER A 252 9.29 -8.52 -17.45
C SER A 252 10.09 -8.33 -16.16
N MET A 253 10.66 -9.41 -15.68
CA MET A 253 11.58 -9.44 -14.56
C MET A 253 13.00 -9.45 -15.10
N TYR A 254 13.88 -8.56 -14.63
CA TYR A 254 15.23 -8.40 -15.18
C TYR A 254 16.31 -8.82 -14.18
N GLY A 255 17.30 -9.56 -14.66
CA GLY A 255 18.52 -9.82 -13.92
C GLY A 255 19.56 -8.69 -14.07
N CYS A 256 20.77 -8.94 -13.59
CA CYS A 256 21.85 -7.94 -13.61
C CYS A 256 22.56 -7.77 -14.98
N SER A 257 22.33 -8.68 -15.92
CA SER A 257 23.08 -8.76 -17.18
C SER A 257 22.22 -8.52 -18.42
N GLY A 258 21.08 -7.83 -18.29
CA GLY A 258 20.14 -7.62 -19.35
C GLY A 258 19.25 -8.84 -19.67
N ASP A 259 19.39 -9.89 -18.90
CA ASP A 259 18.55 -11.09 -18.95
C ASP A 259 17.14 -10.79 -18.42
N SER A 260 16.15 -11.41 -19.02
CA SER A 260 14.76 -11.19 -18.67
C SER A 260 14.01 -12.50 -18.45
N TYR A 261 13.02 -12.43 -17.57
CA TYR A 261 12.20 -13.55 -17.13
C TYR A 261 10.73 -13.13 -17.06
N GLN A 262 9.84 -14.09 -17.02
CA GLN A 262 8.42 -13.80 -16.89
C GLN A 262 8.06 -13.45 -15.44
N ALA A 263 7.13 -12.52 -15.27
CA ALA A 263 6.45 -12.28 -14.01
C ALA A 263 5.65 -13.51 -13.59
N GLY A 264 5.42 -13.66 -12.29
CA GLY A 264 4.68 -14.81 -11.76
C GLY A 264 5.50 -16.09 -11.64
N THR A 265 6.81 -16.02 -11.79
CA THR A 265 7.73 -17.15 -11.68
C THR A 265 8.71 -16.96 -10.51
N VAL A 266 9.08 -18.05 -9.86
CA VAL A 266 10.12 -18.03 -8.81
C VAL A 266 11.45 -17.58 -9.40
N GLN A 267 11.76 -17.96 -10.63
CA GLN A 267 12.99 -17.57 -11.32
C GLN A 267 13.06 -16.05 -11.54
N GLY A 268 11.97 -15.43 -12.04
CA GLY A 268 11.91 -13.97 -12.20
C GLY A 268 11.99 -13.23 -10.87
N PHE A 269 11.36 -13.76 -9.83
CA PHE A 269 11.45 -13.21 -8.48
C PHE A 269 12.90 -13.20 -7.98
N THR A 270 13.57 -14.34 -8.04
CA THR A 270 14.94 -14.48 -7.52
C THR A 270 15.97 -13.72 -8.34
N ALA A 271 15.84 -13.70 -9.67
CA ALA A 271 16.77 -12.98 -10.54
C ALA A 271 16.91 -11.50 -10.16
N GLN A 272 15.78 -10.82 -9.93
CA GLN A 272 15.77 -9.41 -9.53
C GLN A 272 16.26 -9.19 -8.10
N THR A 273 15.76 -10.01 -7.18
CA THR A 273 16.09 -9.93 -5.76
C THR A 273 17.59 -10.13 -5.52
N ASP A 274 18.17 -11.13 -6.19
CA ASP A 274 19.60 -11.43 -6.09
C ASP A 274 20.47 -10.37 -6.77
N CYS A 275 20.01 -9.85 -7.91
CA CYS A 275 20.67 -8.75 -8.61
C CYS A 275 20.84 -7.53 -7.69
N LEU A 276 19.75 -7.10 -7.06
CA LEU A 276 19.79 -5.92 -6.19
C LEU A 276 20.63 -6.15 -4.93
N ASN A 277 20.60 -7.35 -4.36
CA ASN A 277 21.45 -7.67 -3.21
C ASN A 277 22.94 -7.74 -3.56
N LYS A 278 23.27 -8.30 -4.72
CA LYS A 278 24.64 -8.34 -5.24
C LYS A 278 25.16 -6.95 -5.59
N GLY A 279 24.30 -6.13 -6.16
CA GLY A 279 24.60 -4.80 -6.70
C GLY A 279 24.51 -4.78 -8.22
N LEU A 280 23.57 -3.94 -8.70
CA LEU A 280 23.40 -3.66 -10.13
C LEU A 280 24.43 -2.61 -10.56
N VAL A 281 25.26 -2.93 -11.54
CA VAL A 281 26.30 -2.01 -12.07
C VAL A 281 25.82 -1.39 -13.37
N ILE A 282 25.71 -0.07 -13.39
CA ILE A 282 25.35 0.74 -14.56
C ILE A 282 26.45 1.75 -14.81
N GLN A 283 27.09 1.66 -15.98
CA GLN A 283 28.16 2.59 -16.38
C GLN A 283 29.23 2.80 -15.29
N GLY A 284 29.58 1.72 -14.60
CA GLY A 284 30.56 1.74 -13.50
C GLY A 284 30.02 2.15 -12.12
N THR A 285 28.76 2.55 -12.03
CA THR A 285 28.10 2.88 -10.76
C THR A 285 27.33 1.68 -10.22
N THR A 286 27.57 1.32 -8.96
CA THR A 286 26.89 0.19 -8.30
C THR A 286 25.72 0.71 -7.47
N ILE A 287 24.54 0.12 -7.72
CA ILE A 287 23.33 0.33 -6.94
C ILE A 287 23.02 -0.98 -6.21
N LYS A 288 23.05 -0.94 -4.88
CA LYS A 288 22.85 -2.12 -4.03
C LYS A 288 21.71 -1.92 -3.05
N VAL A 289 20.80 -2.89 -3.01
CA VAL A 289 19.73 -2.97 -2.02
C VAL A 289 19.80 -4.36 -1.38
N PRO A 290 20.28 -4.49 -0.14
CA PRO A 290 20.41 -5.77 0.51
C PRO A 290 19.05 -6.42 0.79
N TYR A 291 19.00 -7.72 1.01
CA TYR A 291 17.76 -8.47 1.23
C TYR A 291 16.91 -7.89 2.36
N ASP A 292 17.51 -7.45 3.45
CA ASP A 292 16.82 -6.86 4.60
C ASP A 292 16.25 -5.45 4.35
N LYS A 293 16.44 -4.94 3.12
CA LYS A 293 15.82 -3.71 2.59
C LYS A 293 15.01 -3.96 1.32
N GLN A 294 14.64 -5.18 1.06
CA GLN A 294 13.76 -5.54 -0.05
C GLN A 294 12.43 -6.09 0.46
N VAL A 295 11.34 -5.57 -0.12
CA VAL A 295 9.95 -5.98 0.14
C VAL A 295 9.27 -6.21 -1.21
N PRO A 296 9.62 -7.27 -1.96
CA PRO A 296 9.08 -7.49 -3.29
C PRO A 296 7.56 -7.50 -3.31
N GLY A 297 6.98 -6.80 -4.30
CA GLY A 297 5.55 -6.66 -4.48
C GLY A 297 4.97 -7.66 -5.46
N LEU A 298 3.85 -8.25 -5.10
CA LEU A 298 3.14 -9.28 -5.87
C LEU A 298 1.64 -8.97 -5.95
N PRO A 299 0.94 -9.35 -7.03
CA PRO A 299 -0.52 -9.26 -7.06
C PRO A 299 -1.13 -10.13 -5.96
N ALA A 300 -2.09 -9.58 -5.21
CA ALA A 300 -2.75 -10.31 -4.13
C ALA A 300 -3.56 -11.51 -4.64
N GLN A 301 -4.19 -11.33 -5.81
CA GLN A 301 -5.13 -12.29 -6.39
C GLN A 301 -5.03 -12.28 -7.92
N PRO A 302 -5.53 -13.31 -8.61
CA PRO A 302 -5.71 -13.27 -10.05
C PRO A 302 -6.56 -12.06 -10.45
N GLY A 303 -6.08 -11.26 -11.39
CA GLY A 303 -6.72 -10.03 -11.85
C GLY A 303 -6.17 -8.74 -11.22
N ALA A 304 -5.47 -8.83 -10.10
CA ALA A 304 -4.86 -7.67 -9.45
C ALA A 304 -3.60 -7.16 -10.17
N GLY A 305 -3.03 -7.95 -11.06
CA GLY A 305 -1.88 -7.61 -11.89
C GLY A 305 -1.44 -8.80 -12.72
N GLY A 306 -0.73 -8.53 -13.81
CA GLY A 306 -0.13 -9.57 -14.65
C GLY A 306 1.05 -10.24 -13.94
N GLY A 307 1.08 -11.59 -13.93
CA GLY A 307 2.14 -12.33 -13.24
C GLY A 307 1.78 -12.71 -11.80
N TYR A 308 0.51 -13.05 -11.57
CA TYR A 308 0.08 -13.58 -10.29
C TYR A 308 0.88 -14.83 -9.91
N MET A 309 1.30 -14.89 -8.66
CA MET A 309 1.92 -16.09 -8.04
C MET A 309 0.93 -16.73 -7.07
N SER A 310 0.68 -18.03 -7.23
CA SER A 310 -0.11 -18.81 -6.27
C SER A 310 0.54 -18.78 -4.88
N PRO A 311 -0.20 -19.04 -3.80
CA PRO A 311 0.38 -19.13 -2.46
C PRO A 311 1.58 -20.11 -2.39
N SER A 312 1.54 -21.22 -3.11
CA SER A 312 2.65 -22.16 -3.19
C SER A 312 3.90 -21.55 -3.83
N LEU A 313 3.75 -20.80 -4.93
CA LEU A 313 4.88 -20.14 -5.58
C LEU A 313 5.45 -19.00 -4.72
N VAL A 314 4.58 -18.23 -4.04
CA VAL A 314 5.01 -17.21 -3.07
C VAL A 314 5.84 -17.86 -1.96
N SER A 315 5.39 -18.98 -1.43
CA SER A 315 6.12 -19.74 -0.39
C SER A 315 7.47 -20.24 -0.89
N GLN A 316 7.53 -20.76 -2.11
CA GLN A 316 8.79 -21.20 -2.73
C GLN A 316 9.78 -20.04 -2.89
N ALA A 317 9.34 -18.88 -3.37
CA ALA A 317 10.18 -17.70 -3.52
C ALA A 317 10.68 -17.19 -2.16
N TRP A 318 9.78 -17.03 -1.19
CA TRP A 318 10.13 -16.57 0.16
C TRP A 318 11.15 -17.48 0.85
N ASN A 319 10.96 -18.79 0.77
CA ASN A 319 11.80 -19.78 1.43
C ASN A 319 13.24 -19.85 0.87
N LYS A 320 13.46 -19.33 -0.34
CA LYS A 320 14.81 -19.21 -0.91
C LYS A 320 15.73 -18.29 -0.09
N TYR A 321 15.15 -17.39 0.69
CA TYR A 321 15.90 -16.36 1.43
C TYR A 321 16.00 -16.62 2.93
N SER A 322 15.44 -17.72 3.42
CA SER A 322 15.54 -18.14 4.84
C SER A 322 15.25 -16.99 5.82
N GLY A 323 14.25 -16.17 5.51
CA GLY A 323 13.90 -15.01 6.33
C GLY A 323 14.78 -13.79 6.14
N GLY A 324 15.70 -13.78 5.16
CA GLY A 324 16.58 -12.63 4.88
C GLY A 324 15.87 -11.42 4.31
N LEU A 325 14.77 -11.59 3.54
CA LEU A 325 13.99 -10.48 3.03
C LEU A 325 13.31 -9.70 4.17
N LYS A 326 13.19 -8.38 4.00
CA LYS A 326 12.46 -7.52 4.94
C LYS A 326 10.98 -7.89 5.01
N GLY A 327 10.38 -8.25 3.90
CA GLY A 327 8.98 -8.62 3.83
C GLY A 327 8.50 -8.82 2.39
N LEU A 328 7.19 -8.77 2.22
CA LEU A 328 6.51 -8.75 0.94
C LEU A 328 5.50 -7.62 0.90
N MET A 329 5.21 -7.12 -0.30
CA MET A 329 4.18 -6.12 -0.56
C MET A 329 3.12 -6.72 -1.47
N THR A 330 1.92 -6.17 -1.46
CA THR A 330 0.89 -6.55 -2.43
C THR A 330 0.04 -5.38 -2.90
N TRP A 331 -0.34 -5.42 -4.15
CA TRP A 331 -1.50 -4.76 -4.72
C TRP A 331 -2.65 -5.77 -4.75
N SER A 332 -3.67 -5.69 -3.96
CA SER A 332 -3.90 -4.73 -2.88
C SER A 332 -4.59 -5.42 -1.69
N ILE A 333 -4.69 -4.76 -0.57
CA ILE A 333 -5.50 -5.20 0.59
C ILE A 333 -6.94 -5.46 0.16
N ASN A 334 -7.53 -4.58 -0.64
CA ASN A 334 -8.91 -4.70 -1.13
C ASN A 334 -9.09 -5.90 -2.05
N TRP A 335 -8.16 -6.14 -2.95
CA TRP A 335 -8.13 -7.36 -3.76
C TRP A 335 -8.05 -8.63 -2.91
N ASP A 336 -7.17 -8.63 -1.92
CA ASP A 336 -6.99 -9.77 -1.02
C ASP A 336 -8.24 -10.00 -0.16
N GLY A 337 -8.80 -8.94 0.41
CA GLY A 337 -10.05 -8.99 1.18
C GLY A 337 -11.24 -9.50 0.36
N SER A 338 -11.34 -9.16 -0.91
CA SER A 338 -12.38 -9.63 -1.81
C SER A 338 -12.29 -11.14 -2.12
N ARG A 339 -11.16 -11.77 -1.82
CA ARG A 339 -10.84 -13.18 -2.10
C ARG A 339 -10.38 -13.93 -0.86
N SER A 340 -11.02 -13.70 0.27
CA SER A 340 -10.82 -14.45 1.53
C SER A 340 -9.42 -14.33 2.14
N TRP A 341 -8.69 -13.27 1.82
CA TRP A 341 -7.39 -12.94 2.45
C TRP A 341 -6.30 -14.01 2.25
N SER A 342 -6.33 -14.75 1.16
CA SER A 342 -5.40 -15.86 0.95
C SER A 342 -3.95 -15.41 0.86
N PHE A 343 -3.67 -14.24 0.27
CA PHE A 343 -2.31 -13.69 0.22
C PHE A 343 -1.82 -13.30 1.62
N GLY A 344 -2.59 -12.49 2.35
CA GLY A 344 -2.24 -12.03 3.69
C GLY A 344 -2.03 -13.20 4.67
N ASN A 345 -2.95 -14.16 4.68
CA ASN A 345 -2.86 -15.34 5.52
C ASN A 345 -1.60 -16.17 5.22
N ASN A 346 -1.28 -16.39 3.95
CA ASN A 346 -0.09 -17.12 3.56
C ASN A 346 1.20 -16.41 4.00
N VAL A 347 1.32 -15.11 3.72
CA VAL A 347 2.52 -14.34 4.09
C VAL A 347 2.66 -14.22 5.59
N LYS A 348 1.57 -13.98 6.32
CA LYS A 348 1.54 -13.96 7.78
C LYS A 348 2.13 -15.27 8.35
N SER A 349 1.68 -16.41 7.83
CA SER A 349 2.19 -17.73 8.23
C SER A 349 3.68 -17.90 7.89
N LEU A 350 4.11 -17.52 6.69
CA LEU A 350 5.52 -17.59 6.27
C LEU A 350 6.44 -16.73 7.18
N GLN A 351 5.90 -15.65 7.73
CA GLN A 351 6.62 -14.76 8.64
C GLN A 351 6.53 -15.19 10.11
N GLY A 352 5.84 -16.29 10.41
CA GLY A 352 5.70 -16.82 11.77
C GLY A 352 4.83 -15.95 12.69
N ARG A 353 3.83 -15.27 12.13
CA ARG A 353 2.95 -14.34 12.86
C ARG A 353 1.50 -14.83 12.92
#